data_ab2a5b99220a4b93c420ae6fcd6f2c98
#
_entry.id   ab2a5b99220a4b93c420ae6fcd6f2c98
#
_cell.length_a   1.000
_cell.length_b   1.000
_cell.length_c   1.000
_cell.angle_alpha   90.00
_cell.angle_beta   90.00
_cell.angle_gamma   90.00
#
_symmetry.space_group_name_H-M   'P 1'
#
loop_
_entity.id
_entity.type
_entity.pdbx_description
1 polymer ?
#
loop_
_entity_poly.entity_id
_entity_poly.type
_entity_poly.pdbx_seq_one_letter_code
_entity_poly.pdbx_strand_id
1 'polypeptide(L)'
;TELGYHSSGTQFLYNGMTGERMESQIFMGPTYYMRLKHMVKDKINYRARGPRTVLTRQTVQGRANDGGLRIGEMERDGVIAHGAAYFLRQSMLERGDDYQMAVCNKTGMIAIYNPAHNLFMSPMADGPIQFADTLTSADNQALNVEKVTRFGRSFSVVRVPYAFKLLMQELQAMNVQMRVLTEDNIDQIASMSFSTTTMNLGGAANLIRENKAVIGNNRMPTVPVSP
;
A
#
# COMPACT_ATOMS: atom_id res chain seq x y z
N THR A 1 -36.62 -32.05 37.29
CA THR A 1 -36.21 -32.52 38.62
C THR A 1 -34.80 -33.08 38.63
N GLU A 2 -34.42 -33.91 37.64
CA GLU A 2 -33.06 -34.50 37.50
C GLU A 2 -31.95 -33.44 37.40
N LEU A 3 -32.25 -32.28 36.81
CA LEU A 3 -31.33 -31.16 36.63
C LEU A 3 -31.35 -30.16 37.79
N GLY A 4 -32.08 -30.46 38.90
CA GLY A 4 -32.16 -29.57 40.04
C GLY A 4 -33.23 -28.48 39.98
N TYR A 5 -34.05 -28.45 38.94
CA TYR A 5 -35.14 -27.48 38.80
C TYR A 5 -36.46 -28.05 39.39
N HIS A 6 -37.29 -27.15 39.88
CA HIS A 6 -38.64 -27.53 40.34
C HIS A 6 -39.53 -27.94 39.16
N SER A 7 -40.41 -28.93 39.36
CA SER A 7 -41.28 -29.45 38.28
C SER A 7 -42.21 -28.41 37.69
N SER A 8 -42.64 -27.42 38.49
CA SER A 8 -43.45 -26.29 38.02
C SER A 8 -42.65 -25.18 37.32
N GLY A 9 -41.33 -25.26 37.30
CA GLY A 9 -40.46 -24.22 36.76
C GLY A 9 -40.42 -22.94 37.60
N THR A 10 -40.96 -22.93 38.79
CA THR A 10 -40.97 -21.76 39.69
C THR A 10 -39.99 -21.93 40.83
N GLN A 11 -39.29 -20.88 41.20
CA GLN A 11 -38.35 -20.87 42.33
C GLN A 11 -38.52 -19.60 43.14
N PHE A 12 -38.20 -19.71 44.45
CA PHE A 12 -38.09 -18.56 45.32
C PHE A 12 -36.69 -17.95 45.18
N LEU A 13 -36.64 -16.65 44.90
CA LEU A 13 -35.40 -15.90 44.84
C LEU A 13 -35.24 -15.00 46.05
N TYR A 14 -34.01 -14.63 46.35
CA TYR A 14 -33.64 -13.73 47.43
C TYR A 14 -33.10 -12.44 46.87
N ASN A 15 -33.43 -11.31 47.46
CA ASN A 15 -32.88 -10.02 47.09
C ASN A 15 -31.38 -10.01 47.45
N GLY A 16 -30.53 -9.76 46.45
CA GLY A 16 -29.08 -9.77 46.61
C GLY A 16 -28.52 -8.63 47.47
N MET A 17 -29.30 -7.56 47.70
CA MET A 17 -28.89 -6.44 48.57
C MET A 17 -29.35 -6.61 50.03
N THR A 18 -30.59 -7.07 50.24
CA THR A 18 -31.17 -7.17 51.61
C THR A 18 -31.08 -8.58 52.17
N GLY A 19 -30.86 -9.58 51.34
CA GLY A 19 -30.90 -10.99 51.77
C GLY A 19 -32.30 -11.54 52.06
N GLU A 20 -33.34 -10.73 51.86
CA GLU A 20 -34.71 -11.12 52.10
C GLU A 20 -35.29 -11.96 50.96
N ARG A 21 -36.12 -12.94 51.32
CA ARG A 21 -36.83 -13.74 50.34
C ARG A 21 -37.86 -12.89 49.59
N MET A 22 -37.90 -12.99 48.26
CA MET A 22 -38.93 -12.36 47.46
C MET A 22 -40.30 -13.03 47.72
N GLU A 23 -41.33 -12.23 47.81
CA GLU A 23 -42.70 -12.71 48.09
C GLU A 23 -43.30 -13.49 46.91
N SER A 24 -42.77 -13.30 45.73
CA SER A 24 -43.25 -13.94 44.51
C SER A 24 -42.39 -15.11 44.07
N GLN A 25 -43.00 -16.12 43.47
CA GLN A 25 -42.29 -17.19 42.78
C GLN A 25 -41.94 -16.75 41.36
N ILE A 26 -40.70 -16.93 41.00
CA ILE A 26 -40.21 -16.54 39.70
C ILE A 26 -39.95 -17.80 38.86
N PHE A 27 -40.45 -17.80 37.61
CA PHE A 27 -40.18 -18.89 36.69
C PHE A 27 -38.70 -18.88 36.30
N MET A 28 -38.05 -20.01 36.56
CA MET A 28 -36.67 -20.27 36.16
C MET A 28 -36.56 -21.66 35.58
N GLY A 29 -36.00 -21.76 34.40
CA GLY A 29 -35.77 -23.04 33.76
C GLY A 29 -34.87 -22.87 32.52
N PRO A 30 -34.39 -23.98 32.00
CA PRO A 30 -33.65 -23.96 30.76
C PRO A 30 -34.55 -23.51 29.62
N THR A 31 -34.07 -22.54 28.84
CA THR A 31 -34.75 -22.06 27.65
C THR A 31 -34.08 -22.63 26.43
N TYR A 32 -34.82 -23.31 25.56
CA TYR A 32 -34.32 -23.81 24.33
C TYR A 32 -34.37 -22.69 23.26
N TYR A 33 -33.25 -22.38 22.68
CA TYR A 33 -33.17 -21.49 21.53
C TYR A 33 -32.08 -21.96 20.60
N MET A 34 -32.26 -21.66 19.30
CA MET A 34 -31.24 -22.00 18.30
C MET A 34 -31.03 -20.84 17.35
N ARG A 35 -29.82 -20.78 16.81
CA ARG A 35 -29.46 -19.83 15.76
C ARG A 35 -29.84 -20.42 14.40
N LEU A 36 -30.87 -19.88 13.76
CA LEU A 36 -31.42 -20.44 12.52
C LEU A 36 -30.79 -19.88 11.26
N LYS A 37 -30.42 -18.59 11.26
CA LYS A 37 -30.08 -17.86 10.05
C LYS A 37 -28.59 -17.54 9.93
N HIS A 38 -27.91 -17.21 11.02
CA HIS A 38 -26.55 -16.70 10.97
C HIS A 38 -25.53 -17.83 11.09
N MET A 39 -25.28 -18.52 9.99
CA MET A 39 -24.32 -19.64 9.96
C MET A 39 -22.92 -19.16 9.52
N VAL A 40 -21.88 -19.79 10.05
CA VAL A 40 -20.48 -19.48 9.70
C VAL A 40 -20.23 -19.65 8.21
N LYS A 41 -20.82 -20.66 7.58
CA LYS A 41 -20.73 -20.91 6.13
C LYS A 41 -21.03 -19.67 5.29
N ASP A 42 -22.01 -18.88 5.72
CA ASP A 42 -22.46 -17.69 4.97
C ASP A 42 -21.62 -16.44 5.28
N LYS A 43 -20.81 -16.48 6.32
CA LYS A 43 -20.04 -15.31 6.80
C LYS A 43 -18.54 -15.46 6.61
N ILE A 44 -18.04 -16.67 6.44
CA ILE A 44 -16.60 -16.89 6.22
C ILE A 44 -16.14 -16.16 4.97
N ASN A 45 -15.07 -15.40 5.09
CA ASN A 45 -14.44 -14.70 3.98
C ASN A 45 -12.93 -14.95 4.02
N TYR A 46 -12.37 -15.35 2.90
CA TYR A 46 -10.95 -15.56 2.71
C TYR A 46 -10.57 -15.28 1.26
N ARG A 47 -9.32 -14.89 1.05
CA ARG A 47 -8.78 -14.67 -0.28
C ARG A 47 -7.29 -14.94 -0.30
N ALA A 48 -6.79 -15.61 -1.32
CA ALA A 48 -5.36 -15.69 -1.62
C ALA A 48 -5.01 -14.78 -2.80
N ARG A 49 -5.56 -15.07 -3.99
CA ARG A 49 -5.41 -14.27 -5.20
C ARG A 49 -6.78 -14.17 -5.85
N GLY A 50 -7.05 -13.04 -6.53
CA GLY A 50 -8.32 -12.84 -7.18
C GLY A 50 -8.36 -11.53 -7.97
N PRO A 51 -9.53 -11.09 -8.43
CA PRO A 51 -9.70 -9.93 -9.29
C PRO A 51 -9.25 -8.64 -8.60
N ARG A 52 -8.73 -7.72 -9.40
CA ARG A 52 -8.31 -6.38 -8.98
C ARG A 52 -9.03 -5.33 -9.79
N THR A 53 -9.19 -4.14 -9.21
CA THR A 53 -9.72 -2.99 -9.95
C THR A 53 -8.75 -2.57 -11.04
N VAL A 54 -9.27 -2.18 -12.20
CA VAL A 54 -8.43 -1.79 -13.36
C VAL A 54 -7.68 -0.50 -13.06
N LEU A 55 -8.36 0.48 -12.48
CA LEU A 55 -7.79 1.81 -12.26
C LEU A 55 -6.70 1.83 -11.17
N THR A 56 -7.00 1.32 -10.00
CA THR A 56 -6.10 1.38 -8.83
C THR A 56 -5.25 0.15 -8.63
N ARG A 57 -5.56 -0.94 -9.33
CA ARG A 57 -4.96 -2.28 -9.17
C ARG A 57 -5.05 -2.83 -7.75
N GLN A 58 -5.96 -2.28 -6.96
CA GLN A 58 -6.27 -2.79 -5.63
C GLN A 58 -7.28 -3.93 -5.70
N THR A 59 -7.36 -4.72 -4.63
CA THR A 59 -8.33 -5.81 -4.54
C THR A 59 -9.75 -5.27 -4.55
N VAL A 60 -10.66 -5.95 -5.27
CA VAL A 60 -12.08 -5.62 -5.24
C VAL A 60 -12.67 -5.89 -3.85
N GLN A 61 -13.79 -5.25 -3.54
CA GLN A 61 -14.53 -5.46 -2.31
C GLN A 61 -15.66 -6.48 -2.52
N GLY A 62 -16.00 -7.15 -1.42
CA GLY A 62 -17.15 -8.03 -1.35
C GLY A 62 -16.79 -9.51 -1.46
N ARG A 63 -17.37 -10.29 -0.56
CA ARG A 63 -17.20 -11.74 -0.50
C ARG A 63 -17.69 -12.43 -1.79
N ALA A 64 -18.80 -11.96 -2.36
CA ALA A 64 -19.36 -12.52 -3.57
C ALA A 64 -18.47 -12.32 -4.81
N ASN A 65 -17.61 -11.31 -4.80
CA ASN A 65 -16.69 -10.97 -5.88
C ASN A 65 -15.28 -11.51 -5.67
N ASP A 66 -15.11 -12.45 -4.78
CA ASP A 66 -13.78 -12.96 -4.37
C ASP A 66 -12.85 -11.81 -3.93
N GLY A 67 -13.43 -10.86 -3.20
CA GLY A 67 -12.78 -9.64 -2.76
C GLY A 67 -11.81 -9.84 -1.59
N GLY A 68 -10.96 -8.86 -1.40
CA GLY A 68 -10.01 -8.82 -0.29
C GLY A 68 -10.63 -8.39 1.03
N LEU A 69 -9.85 -8.56 2.10
CA LEU A 69 -10.14 -8.03 3.41
C LEU A 69 -9.45 -6.68 3.59
N ARG A 70 -10.12 -5.74 4.26
CA ARG A 70 -9.61 -4.41 4.49
C ARG A 70 -8.93 -4.32 5.85
N ILE A 71 -7.72 -3.78 5.87
CA ILE A 71 -7.11 -3.21 7.07
C ILE A 71 -7.47 -1.73 7.08
N GLY A 72 -8.33 -1.33 8.01
CA GLY A 72 -8.74 0.06 8.15
C GLY A 72 -7.66 0.93 8.79
N GLU A 73 -7.97 2.20 8.94
CA GLU A 73 -7.05 3.18 9.55
C GLU A 73 -6.80 2.89 11.04
N MET A 74 -7.85 2.48 11.77
CA MET A 74 -7.74 2.13 13.18
C MET A 74 -6.92 0.86 13.40
N GLU A 75 -7.06 -0.14 12.55
CA GLU A 75 -6.25 -1.37 12.57
C GLU A 75 -4.79 -1.07 12.25
N ARG A 76 -4.53 -0.15 11.32
CA ARG A 76 -3.18 0.34 11.03
C ARG A 76 -2.56 0.98 12.27
N ASP A 77 -3.30 1.83 12.96
CA ASP A 77 -2.84 2.50 14.17
C ASP A 77 -2.50 1.50 15.28
N GLY A 78 -3.31 0.46 15.42
CA GLY A 78 -3.02 -0.65 16.33
C GLY A 78 -1.73 -1.37 15.99
N VAL A 79 -1.48 -1.65 14.71
CA VAL A 79 -0.24 -2.29 14.24
C VAL A 79 0.98 -1.38 14.49
N ILE A 80 0.85 -0.08 14.27
CA ILE A 80 1.91 0.91 14.55
C ILE A 80 2.23 0.93 16.05
N ALA A 81 1.20 0.92 16.90
CA ALA A 81 1.37 0.91 18.36
C ALA A 81 2.13 -0.34 18.86
N HIS A 82 1.96 -1.49 18.19
CA HIS A 82 2.73 -2.70 18.48
C HIS A 82 4.16 -2.69 17.91
N GLY A 83 4.55 -1.69 17.12
CA GLY A 83 5.87 -1.59 16.52
C GLY A 83 6.15 -2.60 15.41
N ALA A 84 5.11 -3.24 14.85
CA ALA A 84 5.23 -4.27 13.82
C ALA A 84 5.44 -3.67 12.41
N ALA A 85 6.57 -2.96 12.22
CA ALA A 85 6.87 -2.20 11.01
C ALA A 85 6.98 -3.10 9.76
N TYR A 86 7.60 -4.27 9.89
CA TYR A 86 7.73 -5.21 8.77
C TYR A 86 6.37 -5.76 8.31
N PHE A 87 5.50 -6.13 9.25
CA PHE A 87 4.15 -6.57 8.94
C PHE A 87 3.35 -5.47 8.25
N LEU A 88 3.46 -4.23 8.73
CA LEU A 88 2.79 -3.07 8.12
C LEU A 88 3.27 -2.86 6.68
N ARG A 89 4.58 -2.85 6.45
CA ARG A 89 5.16 -2.74 5.11
C ARG A 89 4.67 -3.85 4.19
N GLN A 90 4.72 -5.09 4.63
CA GLN A 90 4.25 -6.23 3.85
C GLN A 90 2.76 -6.11 3.50
N SER A 91 1.94 -5.71 4.46
CA SER A 91 0.50 -5.56 4.26
C SER A 91 0.14 -4.44 3.30
N MET A 92 0.84 -3.31 3.35
CA MET A 92 0.56 -2.13 2.52
C MET A 92 1.21 -2.21 1.13
N LEU A 93 2.19 -3.06 0.92
CA LEU A 93 2.92 -3.18 -0.34
C LEU A 93 2.70 -4.54 -0.98
N GLU A 94 3.32 -5.60 -0.49
CA GLU A 94 3.32 -6.93 -1.13
C GLU A 94 1.93 -7.56 -1.21
N ARG A 95 1.15 -7.45 -0.16
CA ARG A 95 -0.23 -7.95 -0.10
C ARG A 95 -1.26 -6.98 -0.68
N GLY A 96 -0.83 -5.77 -1.00
CA GLY A 96 -1.64 -4.72 -1.61
C GLY A 96 -1.41 -4.60 -3.12
N ASP A 97 -1.07 -3.40 -3.55
CA ASP A 97 -0.88 -2.97 -4.93
C ASP A 97 0.59 -2.70 -5.29
N ASP A 98 1.48 -3.61 -4.91
CA ASP A 98 2.91 -3.51 -5.20
C ASP A 98 3.19 -3.27 -6.69
N TYR A 99 3.98 -2.26 -6.96
CA TYR A 99 4.38 -1.86 -8.30
C TYR A 99 5.84 -1.41 -8.33
N GLN A 100 6.55 -1.80 -9.37
CA GLN A 100 7.91 -1.35 -9.63
C GLN A 100 7.88 -0.13 -10.55
N MET A 101 8.26 1.01 -10.02
CA MET A 101 8.29 2.28 -10.73
C MET A 101 9.73 2.68 -11.00
N ALA A 102 10.04 2.97 -12.25
CA ALA A 102 11.33 3.55 -12.62
C ALA A 102 11.29 5.07 -12.41
N VAL A 103 12.31 5.61 -11.78
CA VAL A 103 12.49 7.03 -11.50
C VAL A 103 13.80 7.50 -12.08
N CYS A 104 13.79 8.64 -12.77
CA CYS A 104 15.00 9.31 -13.21
C CYS A 104 15.63 10.08 -12.05
N ASN A 105 16.86 9.74 -11.66
CA ASN A 105 17.52 10.36 -10.52
C ASN A 105 17.83 11.86 -10.75
N LYS A 106 18.06 12.29 -11.98
CA LYS A 106 18.29 13.71 -12.29
C LYS A 106 17.04 14.59 -12.17
N THR A 107 15.88 14.07 -12.60
CA THR A 107 14.66 14.86 -12.65
C THR A 107 13.69 14.56 -11.51
N GLY A 108 13.82 13.40 -10.86
CA GLY A 108 12.89 12.92 -9.84
C GLY A 108 11.52 12.52 -10.40
N MET A 109 11.37 12.42 -11.71
CA MET A 109 10.13 12.07 -12.38
C MET A 109 10.04 10.59 -12.70
N ILE A 110 8.82 10.12 -12.91
CA ILE A 110 8.56 8.77 -13.39
C ILE A 110 9.22 8.62 -14.77
N ALA A 111 10.06 7.62 -14.92
CA ALA A 111 10.70 7.26 -16.16
C ALA A 111 9.91 6.18 -16.91
N ILE A 112 10.02 6.19 -18.23
CA ILE A 112 9.52 5.11 -19.08
C ILE A 112 10.50 3.94 -18.94
N TYR A 113 9.97 2.77 -18.66
CA TYR A 113 10.77 1.56 -18.50
C TYR A 113 10.19 0.41 -19.29
N ASN A 114 11.01 -0.19 -20.15
CA ASN A 114 10.68 -1.41 -20.86
C ASN A 114 11.65 -2.52 -20.41
N PRO A 115 11.20 -3.47 -19.59
CA PRO A 115 12.07 -4.52 -19.05
C PRO A 115 12.57 -5.49 -20.13
N ALA A 116 11.80 -5.72 -21.20
CA ALA A 116 12.17 -6.65 -22.26
C ALA A 116 13.42 -6.21 -23.04
N HIS A 117 13.59 -4.92 -23.20
CA HIS A 117 14.73 -4.33 -23.91
C HIS A 117 15.70 -3.59 -22.97
N ASN A 118 15.47 -3.65 -21.66
CA ASN A 118 16.23 -2.91 -20.64
C ASN A 118 16.39 -1.42 -21.00
N LEU A 119 15.29 -0.83 -21.47
CA LEU A 119 15.25 0.52 -21.97
C LEU A 119 14.67 1.45 -20.91
N PHE A 120 15.44 2.49 -20.58
CA PHE A 120 15.01 3.56 -19.69
C PHE A 120 15.00 4.88 -20.44
N MET A 121 13.96 5.67 -20.25
CA MET A 121 13.85 7.00 -20.83
C MET A 121 13.16 7.96 -19.87
N SER A 122 13.72 9.16 -19.76
CA SER A 122 13.10 10.24 -19.01
C SER A 122 12.52 11.29 -19.98
N PRO A 123 11.19 11.51 -20.00
CA PRO A 123 10.58 12.45 -20.94
C PRO A 123 11.13 13.87 -20.83
N MET A 124 11.47 14.31 -19.62
CA MET A 124 12.00 15.67 -19.40
C MET A 124 13.49 15.81 -19.71
N ALA A 125 14.24 14.75 -19.52
CA ALA A 125 15.68 14.81 -19.64
C ALA A 125 16.16 14.33 -21.03
N ASP A 126 15.43 13.42 -21.67
CA ASP A 126 15.77 12.84 -22.97
C ASP A 126 15.03 13.49 -24.14
N GLY A 127 13.98 14.26 -23.85
CA GLY A 127 13.14 14.87 -24.86
C GLY A 127 12.12 13.90 -25.47
N PRO A 128 11.49 14.28 -26.60
CA PRO A 128 10.50 13.45 -27.27
C PRO A 128 11.12 12.19 -27.87
N ILE A 129 10.33 11.13 -27.92
CA ILE A 129 10.73 9.87 -28.55
C ILE A 129 10.87 10.10 -30.04
N GLN A 130 12.02 9.71 -30.61
CA GLN A 130 12.26 9.68 -32.05
C GLN A 130 12.39 8.23 -32.51
N PHE A 131 11.80 7.93 -33.66
CA PHE A 131 11.84 6.60 -34.26
C PHE A 131 12.73 6.64 -35.50
N ALA A 132 13.53 5.59 -35.69
CA ALA A 132 14.47 5.49 -36.80
C ALA A 132 13.80 5.28 -38.15
N ASP A 133 12.63 4.64 -38.16
CA ASP A 133 11.93 4.30 -39.41
C ASP A 133 10.68 5.17 -39.58
N THR A 134 10.59 5.78 -40.76
CA THR A 134 9.37 6.44 -41.25
C THR A 134 8.32 5.39 -41.61
N LEU A 135 7.06 5.64 -41.23
CA LEU A 135 5.88 4.78 -41.42
C LEU A 135 5.53 4.41 -42.90
N THR A 136 6.50 4.35 -43.78
CA THR A 136 6.28 4.16 -45.24
C THR A 136 6.41 2.73 -45.74
N SER A 137 6.80 1.78 -44.89
CA SER A 137 6.86 0.38 -45.33
C SER A 137 5.70 -0.42 -44.75
N ALA A 138 4.95 -1.04 -45.67
CA ALA A 138 3.78 -1.89 -45.40
C ALA A 138 4.12 -3.21 -44.70
N ASP A 139 5.35 -3.43 -44.30
CA ASP A 139 5.79 -4.61 -43.59
C ASP A 139 5.81 -4.34 -42.07
N ASN A 140 5.28 -5.27 -41.32
CA ASN A 140 5.18 -5.31 -39.85
C ASN A 140 6.55 -5.26 -39.12
N GLN A 141 7.42 -4.34 -39.47
CA GLN A 141 8.69 -4.14 -38.78
C GLN A 141 8.45 -3.32 -37.52
N ALA A 142 8.92 -3.86 -36.42
CA ALA A 142 8.85 -3.19 -35.12
C ALA A 142 9.56 -1.82 -35.23
N LEU A 143 8.84 -0.74 -34.94
CA LEU A 143 9.40 0.61 -34.87
C LEU A 143 10.57 0.64 -33.87
N ASN A 144 11.75 0.92 -34.36
CA ASN A 144 12.94 1.05 -33.54
C ASN A 144 13.08 2.49 -33.05
N VAL A 145 13.34 2.63 -31.74
CA VAL A 145 13.60 3.93 -31.11
C VAL A 145 15.01 4.40 -31.52
N GLU A 146 15.11 5.54 -32.21
CA GLU A 146 16.35 6.02 -32.79
C GLU A 146 17.40 6.43 -31.76
N LYS A 147 16.97 7.01 -30.65
CA LYS A 147 17.88 7.42 -29.57
C LYS A 147 17.26 7.33 -28.22
N VAL A 148 17.75 6.40 -27.45
CA VAL A 148 17.79 6.55 -26.00
C VAL A 148 19.11 7.24 -25.69
N THR A 149 19.08 8.49 -25.26
CA THR A 149 20.32 9.22 -25.02
C THR A 149 21.15 8.51 -23.96
N ARG A 150 22.32 8.00 -24.36
CA ARG A 150 23.24 7.23 -23.55
C ARG A 150 24.04 8.08 -22.53
N PHE A 151 23.58 9.26 -22.23
CA PHE A 151 24.29 10.09 -21.25
C PHE A 151 23.95 9.61 -19.84
N GLY A 152 24.71 8.66 -19.36
CA GLY A 152 25.01 8.34 -17.94
C GLY A 152 23.99 8.71 -16.89
N ARG A 153 22.70 8.71 -17.22
CA ARG A 153 21.62 9.02 -16.32
C ARG A 153 21.34 7.81 -15.50
N SER A 154 21.48 7.97 -14.20
CA SER A 154 21.07 6.93 -13.29
C SER A 154 19.55 6.89 -13.20
N PHE A 155 19.01 5.71 -13.40
CA PHE A 155 17.62 5.39 -13.14
C PHE A 155 17.56 4.47 -11.95
N SER A 156 16.57 4.69 -11.09
CA SER A 156 16.31 3.84 -9.95
C SER A 156 14.95 3.17 -10.09
N VAL A 157 14.90 1.86 -9.84
CA VAL A 157 13.64 1.13 -9.78
C VAL A 157 13.24 1.03 -8.31
N VAL A 158 12.11 1.64 -7.98
CA VAL A 158 11.59 1.66 -6.61
C VAL A 158 10.27 0.90 -6.53
N ARG A 159 10.08 0.20 -5.43
CA ARG A 159 8.80 -0.46 -5.13
C ARG A 159 7.90 0.51 -4.39
N VAL A 160 6.75 0.78 -4.98
CA VAL A 160 5.75 1.72 -4.46
C VAL A 160 4.34 1.14 -4.63
N PRO A 161 3.36 1.57 -3.84
CA PRO A 161 1.97 1.27 -4.13
C PRO A 161 1.56 1.85 -5.49
N TYR A 162 0.82 1.08 -6.29
CA TYR A 162 0.36 1.55 -7.60
C TYR A 162 -0.53 2.79 -7.50
N ALA A 163 -1.34 2.88 -6.45
CA ALA A 163 -2.15 4.06 -6.18
C ALA A 163 -1.31 5.34 -6.02
N PHE A 164 -0.11 5.25 -5.45
CA PHE A 164 0.81 6.39 -5.36
C PHE A 164 1.32 6.83 -6.75
N LYS A 165 1.68 5.88 -7.60
CA LYS A 165 2.04 6.19 -8.99
C LYS A 165 0.88 6.85 -9.76
N LEU A 166 -0.33 6.35 -9.58
CA LEU A 166 -1.54 6.92 -10.16
C LEU A 166 -1.76 8.36 -9.67
N LEU A 167 -1.64 8.59 -8.36
CA LEU A 167 -1.76 9.92 -7.77
C LEU A 167 -0.77 10.92 -8.37
N MET A 168 0.50 10.53 -8.54
CA MET A 168 1.50 11.39 -9.18
C MET A 168 1.09 11.80 -10.58
N GLN A 169 0.53 10.88 -11.35
CA GLN A 169 0.10 11.14 -12.73
C GLN A 169 -1.17 11.99 -12.81
N GLU A 170 -2.13 11.75 -11.93
CA GLU A 170 -3.36 12.54 -11.85
C GLU A 170 -3.08 13.99 -11.42
N LEU A 171 -2.18 14.19 -10.47
CA LEU A 171 -1.76 15.53 -10.07
C LEU A 171 -1.08 16.29 -11.21
N GLN A 172 -0.27 15.61 -12.02
CA GLN A 172 0.33 16.23 -13.21
C GLN A 172 -0.72 16.71 -14.21
N ALA A 173 -1.82 15.97 -14.38
CA ALA A 173 -2.94 16.41 -15.23
C ALA A 173 -3.61 17.69 -14.71
N MET A 174 -3.52 17.95 -13.41
CA MET A 174 -4.03 19.16 -12.76
C MET A 174 -2.98 20.28 -12.62
N ASN A 175 -1.87 20.21 -13.38
CA ASN A 175 -0.73 21.12 -13.29
C ASN A 175 0.00 21.15 -11.94
N VAL A 176 -0.15 20.09 -11.13
CA VAL A 176 0.59 19.92 -9.88
C VAL A 176 1.63 18.84 -10.08
N GLN A 177 2.90 19.19 -10.02
CA GLN A 177 3.99 18.26 -10.22
C GLN A 177 4.52 17.72 -8.90
N MET A 178 4.52 16.39 -8.75
CA MET A 178 5.25 15.68 -7.69
C MET A 178 6.55 15.14 -8.25
N ARG A 179 7.64 15.36 -7.54
CA ARG A 179 8.97 14.80 -7.88
C ARG A 179 9.53 14.03 -6.69
N VAL A 180 10.18 12.92 -7.00
CA VAL A 180 10.95 12.18 -5.99
C VAL A 180 12.26 12.92 -5.75
N LEU A 181 12.57 13.22 -4.50
CA LEU A 181 13.85 13.81 -4.13
C LEU A 181 14.92 12.72 -4.20
N THR A 182 15.93 12.96 -5.00
CA THR A 182 17.09 12.10 -5.17
C THR A 182 18.35 12.90 -4.83
N GLU A 183 19.45 12.22 -4.62
CA GLU A 183 20.74 12.90 -4.35
C GLU A 183 21.17 13.80 -5.49
N ASP A 184 20.88 13.37 -6.73
CA ASP A 184 21.31 14.09 -7.95
C ASP A 184 20.45 15.33 -8.22
N ASN A 185 19.21 15.38 -7.73
CA ASN A 185 18.30 16.49 -8.05
C ASN A 185 18.10 17.48 -6.89
N ILE A 186 18.57 17.17 -5.71
CA ILE A 186 18.37 17.99 -4.51
C ILE A 186 18.94 19.40 -4.69
N ASP A 187 20.13 19.52 -5.24
CA ASP A 187 20.81 20.81 -5.42
C ASP A 187 20.08 21.65 -6.51
N GLN A 188 19.52 21.01 -7.53
CA GLN A 188 18.73 21.70 -8.54
C GLN A 188 17.43 22.25 -7.95
N ILE A 189 16.75 21.45 -7.14
CA ILE A 189 15.49 21.88 -6.49
C ILE A 189 15.77 23.01 -5.50
N ALA A 190 16.84 22.93 -4.74
CA ALA A 190 17.25 23.98 -3.81
C ALA A 190 17.59 25.29 -4.52
N SER A 191 18.25 25.24 -5.70
CA SER A 191 18.61 26.42 -6.49
C SER A 191 17.43 27.06 -7.23
N MET A 192 16.37 26.29 -7.50
CA MET A 192 15.16 26.79 -8.18
C MET A 192 14.18 27.51 -7.24
N SER A 193 14.48 27.58 -5.96
CA SER A 193 13.54 28.09 -4.99
C SER A 193 13.71 29.57 -4.69
N PHE A 194 12.68 30.32 -5.05
CA PHE A 194 12.48 31.69 -4.59
C PHE A 194 11.65 31.81 -3.29
N SER A 195 11.33 30.68 -2.64
CA SER A 195 10.50 30.67 -1.44
C SER A 195 11.27 30.18 -0.22
N THR A 196 10.98 30.78 0.93
CA THR A 196 11.53 30.41 2.25
C THR A 196 11.24 28.94 2.62
N THR A 197 10.18 28.36 2.09
CA THR A 197 9.81 26.96 2.32
C THR A 197 10.84 25.98 1.73
N THR A 198 11.46 26.33 0.62
CA THR A 198 12.48 25.51 -0.04
C THR A 198 13.86 25.72 0.56
N MET A 199 14.12 26.82 1.25
CA MET A 199 15.31 26.94 2.11
C MET A 199 15.30 25.90 3.24
N ASN A 200 14.13 25.57 3.76
CA ASN A 200 13.97 24.51 4.76
C ASN A 200 14.21 23.10 4.19
N LEU A 201 13.97 22.88 2.90
CA LEU A 201 14.32 21.63 2.21
C LEU A 201 15.85 21.49 2.04
N GLY A 202 16.58 22.59 1.85
CA GLY A 202 18.04 22.60 1.88
C GLY A 202 18.61 22.17 3.25
N GLY A 203 17.95 22.57 4.33
CA GLY A 203 18.27 22.08 5.68
C GLY A 203 18.01 20.58 5.85
N ALA A 204 16.90 20.08 5.30
CA ALA A 204 16.60 18.65 5.28
C ALA A 204 17.62 17.85 4.41
N ALA A 205 18.11 18.45 3.33
CA ALA A 205 19.13 17.84 2.48
C ALA A 205 20.48 17.68 3.23
N ASN A 206 20.83 18.65 4.05
CA ASN A 206 22.02 18.53 4.89
C ASN A 206 21.87 17.44 5.96
N LEU A 207 20.68 17.31 6.56
CA LEU A 207 20.38 16.22 7.50
C LEU A 207 20.45 14.85 6.81
N ILE A 208 20.00 14.74 5.56
CA ILE A 208 20.11 13.50 4.77
C ILE A 208 21.58 13.19 4.45
N ARG A 209 22.40 14.20 4.12
CA ARG A 209 23.85 14.05 3.88
C ARG A 209 24.60 13.63 5.14
N GLU A 210 24.27 14.24 6.29
CA GLU A 210 24.83 13.87 7.59
C GLU A 210 24.44 12.45 8.01
N ASN A 211 23.18 12.08 7.86
CA ASN A 211 22.70 10.71 8.13
C ASN A 211 23.34 9.68 7.19
N LYS A 212 23.67 10.06 5.97
CA LYS A 212 24.34 9.17 5.03
C LYS A 212 25.80 8.87 5.43
N ALA A 213 26.49 9.84 6.02
CA ALA A 213 27.82 9.62 6.59
C ALA A 213 27.78 8.61 7.75
N VAL A 214 26.67 8.59 8.51
CA VAL A 214 26.44 7.62 9.61
C VAL A 214 26.01 6.25 9.07
N ILE A 215 25.16 6.19 8.04
CA ILE A 215 24.68 4.93 7.43
C ILE A 215 25.75 4.29 6.54
N GLY A 216 26.62 5.08 5.91
CA GLY A 216 27.72 4.58 5.07
C GLY A 216 28.71 3.70 5.80
N ASN A 217 28.79 3.81 7.12
CA ASN A 217 29.64 2.96 7.97
C ASN A 217 28.98 1.64 8.42
N ASN A 218 27.66 1.49 8.21
CA ASN A 218 26.92 0.27 8.52
C ASN A 218 26.40 -0.39 7.23
N ARG A 219 27.30 -0.93 6.42
CA ARG A 219 26.92 -1.83 5.33
C ARG A 219 26.29 -3.09 5.92
N MET A 220 24.97 -3.21 5.80
CA MET A 220 24.34 -4.52 5.97
C MET A 220 24.87 -5.49 4.92
N PRO A 221 25.16 -6.74 5.31
CA PRO A 221 25.61 -7.75 4.35
C PRO A 221 24.51 -7.98 3.30
N THR A 222 24.89 -7.88 2.04
CA THR A 222 24.03 -8.25 0.90
C THR A 222 23.75 -9.75 1.00
N VAL A 223 22.47 -10.10 1.20
CA VAL A 223 22.01 -11.49 1.08
C VAL A 223 22.09 -11.85 -0.40
N PRO A 224 22.85 -12.89 -0.79
CA PRO A 224 22.88 -13.35 -2.17
C PRO A 224 21.50 -13.90 -2.56
N VAL A 225 20.94 -13.36 -3.62
CA VAL A 225 19.76 -13.95 -4.29
C VAL A 225 20.29 -15.17 -5.03
N SER A 226 19.93 -16.36 -4.56
CA SER A 226 20.15 -17.62 -5.27
C SER A 226 19.24 -17.70 -6.50
N PRO A 227 19.69 -18.36 -7.57
CA PRO A 227 19.07 -18.41 -8.90
C PRO A 227 17.69 -19.04 -8.95
#